data_7a81bf614a0bb73f138c614683eaaab5
#
_entry.id   7a81bf614a0bb73f138c614683eaaab5
#
_cell.length_a   1.000
_cell.length_b   1.000
_cell.length_c   1.000
_cell.angle_alpha   90.00
_cell.angle_beta   90.00
_cell.angle_gamma   90.00
#
_symmetry.space_group_name_H-M   'P 1'
#
loop_
_entity.id
_entity.type
_entity.pdbx_description
1 polymer ?
#
loop_
_entity_poly.entity_id
_entity_poly.type
_entity_poly.pdbx_seq_one_letter_code
_entity_poly.pdbx_strand_id
1 'polypeptide(L)'
;MKNRNIQFKPTSRLLIPLLLACFAAVFISAPIPAAAGNQVPFNGTVSGQIPSDLGPPDETGCVFDFLVSNSGIATELGAFTGYAEFIPNLCDLTYTGFFYWIAANGDQISGPFSGYLTPTATPRVFDNHETAIVTDGTGRFAGATGIFTLTGQVNFITSSFVLPWQGTISSVGSNKKP
;
A
#
# COMPACT_ATOMS: atom_id res chain seq x y z
N MET A 1 -27.13 -14.58 -81.93
CA MET A 1 -26.41 -14.38 -80.71
C MET A 1 -25.85 -12.97 -80.69
N LYS A 2 -26.43 -12.06 -79.89
CA LYS A 2 -26.18 -10.63 -80.01
C LYS A 2 -25.73 -10.13 -78.65
N ASN A 3 -24.41 -9.86 -78.52
CA ASN A 3 -23.81 -9.22 -77.32
C ASN A 3 -24.27 -7.75 -77.34
N ARG A 4 -24.87 -7.33 -76.22
CA ARG A 4 -25.10 -5.92 -75.95
C ARG A 4 -24.16 -5.48 -74.80
N ASN A 5 -23.16 -4.67 -75.18
CA ASN A 5 -22.33 -3.94 -74.21
C ASN A 5 -23.15 -2.78 -73.66
N ILE A 6 -23.36 -2.71 -72.44
CA ILE A 6 -23.91 -1.58 -71.68
C ILE A 6 -22.72 -0.79 -71.05
N GLN A 7 -22.46 0.37 -71.59
CA GLN A 7 -21.51 1.34 -71.09
C GLN A 7 -22.17 2.16 -69.97
N PHE A 8 -21.67 2.09 -68.76
CA PHE A 8 -22.04 3.04 -67.71
C PHE A 8 -21.06 4.20 -67.69
N LYS A 9 -21.59 5.41 -67.82
CA LYS A 9 -20.89 6.68 -67.77
C LYS A 9 -20.78 7.11 -66.29
N PRO A 10 -19.60 7.41 -65.76
CA PRO A 10 -19.48 7.92 -64.35
C PRO A 10 -19.75 9.43 -64.36
N THR A 11 -20.77 9.84 -63.63
CA THR A 11 -20.98 11.27 -63.30
C THR A 11 -20.31 11.49 -61.94
N SER A 12 -19.17 12.14 -61.98
CA SER A 12 -18.47 12.65 -60.80
C SER A 12 -19.27 13.79 -60.16
N ARG A 13 -19.80 13.58 -58.98
CA ARG A 13 -20.15 14.67 -58.07
C ARG A 13 -19.25 14.60 -56.87
N LEU A 14 -18.33 15.55 -56.81
CA LEU A 14 -17.48 15.85 -55.67
C LEU A 14 -18.38 16.40 -54.55
N LEU A 15 -18.68 15.59 -53.54
CA LEU A 15 -19.23 16.04 -52.27
C LEU A 15 -18.11 15.98 -51.26
N ILE A 16 -17.58 17.13 -50.90
CA ILE A 16 -16.65 17.34 -49.79
C ILE A 16 -17.46 17.21 -48.50
N PRO A 17 -17.25 16.19 -47.67
CA PRO A 17 -17.79 16.21 -46.33
C PRO A 17 -16.91 17.10 -45.48
N LEU A 18 -17.50 18.17 -44.98
CA LEU A 18 -16.95 19.05 -43.92
C LEU A 18 -16.81 18.23 -42.65
N LEU A 19 -15.62 17.69 -42.36
CA LEU A 19 -15.28 17.02 -41.13
C LEU A 19 -15.17 18.06 -40.03
N LEU A 20 -16.26 18.22 -39.27
CA LEU A 20 -16.29 18.99 -38.03
C LEU A 20 -15.55 18.16 -36.97
N ALA A 21 -14.25 18.40 -36.80
CA ALA A 21 -13.45 17.82 -35.74
C ALA A 21 -13.87 18.46 -34.41
N CYS A 22 -14.77 17.79 -33.66
CA CYS A 22 -15.00 18.07 -32.24
C CYS A 22 -13.76 17.68 -31.47
N PHE A 23 -12.86 18.60 -31.17
CA PHE A 23 -11.84 18.48 -30.18
C PHE A 23 -12.52 18.44 -28.79
N ALA A 24 -12.86 17.25 -28.29
CA ALA A 24 -13.17 17.05 -26.89
C ALA A 24 -11.86 17.25 -26.11
N ALA A 25 -11.66 18.42 -25.53
CA ALA A 25 -10.59 18.66 -24.57
C ALA A 25 -10.86 17.80 -23.33
N VAL A 26 -10.22 16.64 -23.26
CA VAL A 26 -10.16 15.85 -22.03
C VAL A 26 -9.30 16.64 -21.05
N PHE A 27 -9.94 17.37 -20.15
CA PHE A 27 -9.27 17.92 -18.97
C PHE A 27 -8.86 16.75 -18.08
N ILE A 28 -7.64 16.25 -18.26
CA ILE A 28 -6.99 15.40 -17.26
C ILE A 28 -6.72 16.32 -16.07
N SER A 29 -7.65 16.36 -15.12
CA SER A 29 -7.37 16.95 -13.81
C SER A 29 -6.29 16.08 -13.16
N ALA A 30 -5.03 16.54 -13.23
CA ALA A 30 -3.99 15.95 -12.40
C ALA A 30 -4.47 16.04 -10.94
N PRO A 31 -4.37 14.95 -10.16
CA PRO A 31 -4.68 15.03 -8.74
C PRO A 31 -3.78 16.11 -8.15
N ILE A 32 -4.39 17.15 -7.59
CA ILE A 32 -3.67 18.17 -6.81
C ILE A 32 -3.04 17.38 -5.67
N PRO A 33 -1.69 17.35 -5.51
CA PRO A 33 -1.08 16.71 -4.37
C PRO A 33 -1.73 17.32 -3.13
N ALA A 34 -2.36 16.49 -2.29
CA ALA A 34 -2.85 16.93 -0.99
C ALA A 34 -1.68 17.62 -0.30
N ALA A 35 -1.87 18.87 0.14
CA ALA A 35 -0.83 19.61 0.82
C ALA A 35 -0.34 18.73 1.97
N ALA A 36 0.92 18.29 1.89
CA ALA A 36 1.50 17.48 2.93
C ALA A 36 1.41 18.30 4.22
N GLY A 37 0.56 17.89 5.15
CA GLY A 37 0.46 18.51 6.46
C GLY A 37 1.83 18.55 7.11
N ASN A 38 2.06 19.45 8.08
CA ASN A 38 3.32 19.49 8.81
C ASN A 38 3.66 18.09 9.32
N GLN A 39 4.81 17.56 8.93
CA GLN A 39 5.29 16.27 9.40
C GLN A 39 5.85 16.40 10.81
N VAL A 40 5.43 15.51 11.70
CA VAL A 40 5.93 15.43 13.08
C VAL A 40 6.59 14.07 13.31
N PRO A 41 7.51 13.94 14.29
CA PRO A 41 8.14 12.65 14.61
C PRO A 41 7.10 11.58 14.95
N PHE A 42 7.24 10.41 14.31
CA PHE A 42 6.41 9.24 14.55
C PHE A 42 7.29 8.05 14.92
N ASN A 43 7.42 7.85 16.24
CA ASN A 43 8.27 6.80 16.79
C ASN A 43 7.44 5.87 17.67
N GLY A 44 7.83 4.61 17.76
CA GLY A 44 7.10 3.67 18.58
C GLY A 44 7.71 2.27 18.60
N THR A 45 6.93 1.33 19.14
CA THR A 45 7.26 -0.09 19.15
C THR A 45 5.98 -0.88 18.91
N VAL A 46 6.03 -1.86 18.02
CA VAL A 46 4.98 -2.85 17.78
C VAL A 46 5.51 -4.22 18.17
N SER A 47 4.64 -5.03 18.75
CA SER A 47 4.91 -6.43 19.08
C SER A 47 3.72 -7.29 18.69
N GLY A 48 3.99 -8.55 18.37
CA GLY A 48 2.95 -9.50 17.98
C GLY A 48 3.42 -10.94 17.99
N GLN A 49 2.48 -11.82 17.65
CA GLN A 49 2.73 -13.26 17.53
C GLN A 49 2.56 -13.68 16.08
N ILE A 50 3.51 -14.45 15.58
CA ILE A 50 3.44 -15.09 14.26
C ILE A 50 2.52 -16.31 14.42
N PRO A 51 1.52 -16.51 13.55
CA PRO A 51 0.71 -17.71 13.60
C PRO A 51 1.55 -18.99 13.50
N SER A 52 1.19 -20.02 14.26
CA SER A 52 1.85 -21.33 14.16
C SER A 52 1.50 -22.07 12.87
N ASP A 53 0.36 -21.76 12.28
CA ASP A 53 -0.09 -22.22 10.97
C ASP A 53 -0.15 -21.02 10.02
N LEU A 54 0.69 -21.04 9.01
CA LEU A 54 0.75 -19.97 7.99
C LEU A 54 -0.23 -20.20 6.82
N GLY A 55 -1.01 -21.30 6.87
CA GLY A 55 -1.82 -21.72 5.76
C GLY A 55 -1.01 -22.34 4.60
N PRO A 56 -1.67 -22.66 3.50
CA PRO A 56 -0.99 -23.20 2.31
C PRO A 56 -0.20 -22.10 1.61
N PRO A 57 1.00 -22.42 1.09
CA PRO A 57 1.74 -21.52 0.23
C PRO A 57 1.06 -21.40 -1.16
N ASP A 58 1.53 -20.46 -1.93
CA ASP A 58 1.21 -20.34 -3.36
C ASP A 58 1.76 -21.53 -4.19
N GLU A 59 1.55 -21.51 -5.50
CA GLU A 59 2.00 -22.58 -6.42
C GLU A 59 3.54 -22.75 -6.44
N THR A 60 4.30 -21.72 -6.05
CA THR A 60 5.78 -21.80 -5.95
C THR A 60 6.25 -22.47 -4.67
N GLY A 61 5.40 -22.59 -3.67
CA GLY A 61 5.74 -23.07 -2.32
C GLY A 61 6.48 -22.05 -1.47
N CYS A 62 6.60 -20.80 -1.93
CA CYS A 62 7.42 -19.77 -1.30
C CYS A 62 6.62 -18.67 -0.62
N VAL A 63 5.48 -18.29 -1.20
CA VAL A 63 4.68 -17.15 -0.74
C VAL A 63 3.52 -17.63 0.10
N PHE A 64 3.34 -17.00 1.25
CA PHE A 64 2.25 -17.26 2.19
C PHE A 64 1.44 -15.96 2.35
N ASP A 65 0.20 -16.08 2.79
CA ASP A 65 -0.68 -14.96 3.11
C ASP A 65 -1.43 -15.25 4.40
N PHE A 66 -1.20 -14.43 5.43
CA PHE A 66 -1.83 -14.61 6.73
C PHE A 66 -1.96 -13.30 7.51
N LEU A 67 -2.85 -13.30 8.48
CA LEU A 67 -3.06 -12.16 9.38
C LEU A 67 -2.21 -12.29 10.65
N VAL A 68 -1.59 -11.18 11.04
CA VAL A 68 -0.80 -11.04 12.26
C VAL A 68 -1.46 -10.02 13.18
N SER A 69 -1.93 -10.46 14.34
CA SER A 69 -2.40 -9.54 15.38
C SER A 69 -1.21 -8.90 16.10
N ASN A 70 -1.31 -7.60 16.37
CA ASN A 70 -0.24 -6.86 17.00
C ASN A 70 -0.76 -5.75 17.93
N SER A 71 0.12 -5.23 18.77
CA SER A 71 -0.15 -4.09 19.63
C SER A 71 1.13 -3.30 19.89
N GLY A 72 0.97 -2.05 20.34
CA GLY A 72 2.14 -1.23 20.58
C GLY A 72 1.83 0.12 21.21
N ILE A 73 2.88 0.95 21.26
CA ILE A 73 2.81 2.33 21.72
C ILE A 73 3.58 3.20 20.72
N ALA A 74 3.00 4.35 20.35
CA ALA A 74 3.62 5.32 19.46
C ALA A 74 3.39 6.76 19.94
N THR A 75 4.28 7.67 19.53
CA THR A 75 3.97 9.09 19.51
C THR A 75 2.74 9.31 18.61
N GLU A 76 1.99 10.38 18.81
CA GLU A 76 0.78 10.73 18.04
C GLU A 76 -0.38 9.71 18.14
N LEU A 77 -0.14 8.39 18.01
CA LEU A 77 -1.17 7.36 18.09
C LEU A 77 -1.50 6.95 19.53
N GLY A 78 -0.52 6.99 20.43
CA GLY A 78 -0.63 6.45 21.79
C GLY A 78 -0.56 4.92 21.80
N ALA A 79 -1.22 4.31 22.78
CA ALA A 79 -1.40 2.86 22.81
C ALA A 79 -2.38 2.45 21.71
N PHE A 80 -2.04 1.37 20.99
CA PHE A 80 -2.83 0.85 19.90
C PHE A 80 -2.86 -0.67 19.87
N THR A 81 -3.87 -1.21 19.24
CA THR A 81 -3.97 -2.60 18.79
C THR A 81 -4.23 -2.63 17.30
N GLY A 82 -3.96 -3.75 16.66
CA GLY A 82 -4.22 -3.85 15.23
C GLY A 82 -3.89 -5.22 14.66
N TYR A 83 -3.87 -5.26 13.37
CA TYR A 83 -3.46 -6.43 12.61
C TYR A 83 -2.73 -5.99 11.34
N ALA A 84 -2.01 -6.92 10.76
CA ALA A 84 -1.39 -6.78 9.47
C ALA A 84 -1.71 -7.99 8.60
N GLU A 85 -2.11 -7.74 7.37
CA GLU A 85 -2.05 -8.72 6.30
C GLU A 85 -0.58 -8.85 5.89
N PHE A 86 -0.02 -10.04 5.99
CA PHE A 86 1.41 -10.28 5.83
C PHE A 86 1.65 -11.32 4.75
N ILE A 87 2.39 -10.94 3.73
CA ILE A 87 2.64 -11.74 2.53
C ILE A 87 4.16 -11.96 2.39
N PRO A 88 4.74 -12.93 3.12
CA PRO A 88 6.17 -13.24 3.02
C PRO A 88 6.47 -14.17 1.86
N ASN A 89 7.62 -13.95 1.22
CA ASN A 89 8.29 -14.88 0.36
C ASN A 89 9.47 -15.52 1.14
N LEU A 90 9.30 -16.75 1.57
CA LEU A 90 10.30 -17.45 2.40
C LEU A 90 11.51 -17.97 1.60
N CYS A 91 11.48 -17.90 0.26
CA CYS A 91 12.60 -18.31 -0.58
C CYS A 91 13.67 -17.23 -0.70
N ASP A 92 13.27 -15.96 -0.68
CA ASP A 92 14.19 -14.82 -0.76
C ASP A 92 14.18 -13.93 0.49
N LEU A 93 13.35 -14.29 1.49
CA LEU A 93 13.21 -13.59 2.77
C LEU A 93 12.70 -12.14 2.63
N THR A 94 11.97 -11.84 1.58
CA THR A 94 11.27 -10.57 1.41
C THR A 94 9.81 -10.69 1.84
N TYR A 95 9.16 -9.56 2.06
CA TYR A 95 7.73 -9.54 2.35
C TYR A 95 7.09 -8.21 1.98
N THR A 96 5.78 -8.25 1.80
CA THR A 96 4.90 -7.10 1.68
C THR A 96 3.70 -7.29 2.57
N GLY A 97 2.92 -6.24 2.77
CA GLY A 97 1.69 -6.34 3.52
C GLY A 97 0.96 -5.01 3.66
N PHE A 98 -0.08 -5.04 4.49
CA PHE A 98 -0.87 -3.87 4.80
C PHE A 98 -1.23 -3.86 6.29
N PHE A 99 -0.94 -2.77 6.99
CA PHE A 99 -1.22 -2.65 8.42
C PHE A 99 -2.49 -1.84 8.70
N TYR A 100 -3.15 -2.18 9.82
CA TYR A 100 -4.31 -1.46 10.37
C TYR A 100 -4.09 -1.31 11.87
N TRP A 101 -3.85 -0.08 12.33
CA TRP A 101 -3.64 0.23 13.74
C TRP A 101 -4.74 1.13 14.28
N ILE A 102 -5.30 0.75 15.43
CA ILE A 102 -6.45 1.38 16.06
C ILE A 102 -6.00 1.91 17.43
N ALA A 103 -6.00 3.22 17.57
CA ALA A 103 -5.71 3.90 18.83
C ALA A 103 -6.80 3.60 19.89
N ALA A 104 -6.48 3.81 21.16
CA ALA A 104 -7.41 3.55 22.28
C ALA A 104 -8.74 4.35 22.19
N ASN A 105 -8.76 5.46 21.46
CA ASN A 105 -9.98 6.27 21.23
C ASN A 105 -10.77 5.88 19.97
N GLY A 106 -10.34 4.82 19.26
CA GLY A 106 -10.96 4.32 18.03
C GLY A 106 -10.48 4.96 16.73
N ASP A 107 -9.65 6.00 16.78
CA ASP A 107 -9.03 6.57 15.59
C ASP A 107 -8.04 5.57 14.97
N GLN A 108 -7.89 5.57 13.65
CA GLN A 108 -7.11 4.57 12.93
C GLN A 108 -6.08 5.20 12.01
N ILE A 109 -5.01 4.46 11.77
CA ILE A 109 -4.10 4.65 10.65
C ILE A 109 -3.89 3.33 9.94
N SER A 110 -3.64 3.39 8.63
CA SER A 110 -3.36 2.21 7.82
C SER A 110 -2.48 2.52 6.63
N GLY A 111 -1.89 1.47 6.07
CA GLY A 111 -1.09 1.59 4.87
C GLY A 111 -0.25 0.37 4.53
N PRO A 112 0.38 0.38 3.36
CA PRO A 112 1.26 -0.70 2.93
C PRO A 112 2.59 -0.68 3.66
N PHE A 113 3.22 -1.84 3.74
CA PHE A 113 4.60 -1.99 4.13
C PHE A 113 5.33 -3.00 3.24
N SER A 114 6.64 -2.92 3.22
CA SER A 114 7.51 -3.90 2.59
C SER A 114 8.83 -3.99 3.33
N GLY A 115 9.46 -5.15 3.25
CA GLY A 115 10.70 -5.38 3.96
C GLY A 115 11.41 -6.66 3.55
N TYR A 116 12.49 -6.92 4.28
CA TYR A 116 13.26 -8.15 4.15
C TYR A 116 13.85 -8.56 5.49
N LEU A 117 14.17 -9.83 5.61
CA LEU A 117 14.78 -10.43 6.78
C LEU A 117 16.23 -10.81 6.48
N THR A 118 17.14 -10.54 7.42
CA THR A 118 18.53 -11.02 7.34
C THR A 118 18.79 -12.07 8.43
N PRO A 119 19.36 -13.23 8.10
CA PRO A 119 19.68 -14.25 9.10
C PRO A 119 20.66 -13.71 10.15
N THR A 120 20.42 -14.05 11.41
CA THR A 120 21.37 -13.80 12.51
C THR A 120 22.24 -15.02 12.79
N ALA A 121 23.16 -14.89 13.76
CA ALA A 121 23.95 -16.03 14.25
C ALA A 121 23.08 -17.11 14.94
N THR A 122 21.88 -16.74 15.41
CA THR A 122 20.94 -17.67 16.04
C THR A 122 19.99 -18.21 14.96
N PRO A 123 19.99 -19.52 14.69
CA PRO A 123 19.08 -20.10 13.71
C PRO A 123 17.62 -19.76 14.03
N ARG A 124 16.82 -19.43 12.97
CA ARG A 124 15.41 -19.04 13.07
C ARG A 124 15.14 -17.70 13.78
N VAL A 125 16.18 -16.90 14.01
CA VAL A 125 16.07 -15.49 14.43
C VAL A 125 16.62 -14.62 13.31
N PHE A 126 15.89 -13.60 12.94
CA PHE A 126 16.20 -12.72 11.81
C PHE A 126 16.14 -11.26 12.26
N ASP A 127 17.07 -10.46 11.74
CA ASP A 127 16.96 -9.01 11.82
C ASP A 127 15.97 -8.51 10.75
N ASN A 128 15.08 -7.65 11.17
CA ASN A 128 14.00 -7.07 10.36
C ASN A 128 14.40 -5.72 9.80
N HIS A 129 14.13 -5.51 8.52
CA HIS A 129 14.32 -4.26 7.79
C HIS A 129 13.03 -3.94 7.04
N GLU A 130 12.22 -3.03 7.57
CA GLU A 130 10.88 -2.73 7.03
C GLU A 130 10.70 -1.24 6.83
N THR A 131 9.99 -0.89 5.78
CA THR A 131 9.46 0.46 5.54
C THR A 131 7.95 0.39 5.42
N ALA A 132 7.27 1.22 6.20
CA ALA A 132 5.82 1.35 6.19
C ALA A 132 5.41 2.78 5.81
N ILE A 133 4.29 2.90 5.10
CA ILE A 133 3.75 4.18 4.63
C ILE A 133 2.33 4.32 5.16
N VAL A 134 2.03 5.42 5.85
CA VAL A 134 0.65 5.79 6.20
C VAL A 134 0.00 6.41 4.98
N THR A 135 -1.05 5.79 4.48
CA THR A 135 -1.79 6.26 3.30
C THR A 135 -3.24 6.62 3.62
N ASP A 136 -3.75 6.18 4.78
CA ASP A 136 -5.11 6.46 5.20
C ASP A 136 -5.22 6.53 6.73
N GLY A 137 -6.29 7.16 7.21
CA GLY A 137 -6.62 7.23 8.62
C GLY A 137 -8.03 7.76 8.86
N THR A 138 -8.52 7.57 10.08
CA THR A 138 -9.85 8.02 10.50
C THR A 138 -9.74 8.97 11.68
N GLY A 139 -10.87 9.63 12.02
CA GLY A 139 -10.92 10.56 13.13
C GLY A 139 -9.91 11.68 13.03
N ARG A 140 -9.04 11.83 14.04
CA ARG A 140 -7.97 12.85 14.04
C ARG A 140 -6.89 12.59 13.00
N PHE A 141 -6.79 11.36 12.48
CA PHE A 141 -5.83 10.96 11.43
C PHE A 141 -6.45 10.98 10.02
N ALA A 142 -7.67 11.50 9.83
CA ALA A 142 -8.29 11.59 8.52
C ALA A 142 -7.37 12.30 7.52
N GLY A 143 -7.01 11.61 6.43
CA GLY A 143 -6.06 12.08 5.42
C GLY A 143 -4.59 12.10 5.87
N ALA A 144 -4.25 11.39 6.93
CA ALA A 144 -2.86 11.29 7.39
C ALA A 144 -1.97 10.65 6.32
N THR A 145 -0.74 11.16 6.23
CA THR A 145 0.35 10.61 5.42
C THR A 145 1.59 10.50 6.28
N GLY A 146 2.43 9.52 6.00
CA GLY A 146 3.65 9.33 6.78
C GLY A 146 4.52 8.23 6.21
N ILE A 147 5.74 8.17 6.70
CA ILE A 147 6.68 7.09 6.40
C ILE A 147 7.52 6.80 7.64
N PHE A 148 7.71 5.53 7.93
CA PHE A 148 8.54 5.11 9.05
C PHE A 148 9.23 3.78 8.75
N THR A 149 10.38 3.56 9.39
CA THR A 149 11.18 2.34 9.25
C THR A 149 11.17 1.57 10.56
N LEU A 150 10.91 0.28 10.46
CA LEU A 150 10.91 -0.66 11.57
C LEU A 150 12.16 -1.53 11.50
N THR A 151 12.82 -1.67 12.62
CA THR A 151 13.97 -2.56 12.79
C THR A 151 13.73 -3.43 14.03
N GLY A 152 14.58 -4.43 14.27
CA GLY A 152 14.42 -5.32 15.41
C GLY A 152 14.48 -6.77 14.97
N GLN A 153 13.93 -7.67 15.75
CA GLN A 153 14.06 -9.10 15.47
C GLN A 153 12.71 -9.79 15.34
N VAL A 154 12.66 -10.70 14.39
CA VAL A 154 11.61 -11.69 14.21
C VAL A 154 12.16 -13.03 14.66
N ASN A 155 11.52 -13.64 15.63
CA ASN A 155 11.97 -14.88 16.27
C ASN A 155 10.96 -16.01 16.01
N PHE A 156 11.30 -16.90 15.08
CA PHE A 156 10.46 -18.05 14.75
C PHE A 156 10.59 -19.22 15.75
N ILE A 157 11.48 -19.12 16.77
CA ILE A 157 11.54 -20.09 17.87
C ILE A 157 10.39 -19.81 18.85
N THR A 158 10.19 -18.55 19.18
CA THR A 158 9.13 -18.09 20.08
C THR A 158 7.88 -17.61 19.34
N SER A 159 7.90 -17.67 18.00
CA SER A 159 6.84 -17.17 17.12
C SER A 159 6.41 -15.74 17.45
N SER A 160 7.38 -14.85 17.69
CA SER A 160 7.11 -13.47 18.12
C SER A 160 8.05 -12.47 17.50
N PHE A 161 7.63 -11.21 17.51
CA PHE A 161 8.46 -10.08 17.10
C PHE A 161 8.26 -8.87 18.03
N VAL A 162 9.30 -8.04 18.09
CA VAL A 162 9.28 -6.71 18.71
C VAL A 162 10.07 -5.78 17.80
N LEU A 163 9.38 -4.83 17.22
CA LEU A 163 9.93 -3.94 16.19
C LEU A 163 9.77 -2.48 16.64
N PRO A 164 10.82 -1.85 17.15
CA PRO A 164 10.87 -0.40 17.29
C PRO A 164 10.93 0.25 15.90
N TRP A 165 10.36 1.45 15.81
CA TRP A 165 10.42 2.25 14.57
C TRP A 165 10.68 3.72 14.83
N GLN A 166 11.09 4.40 13.75
CA GLN A 166 11.23 5.83 13.67
C GLN A 166 10.78 6.34 12.30
N GLY A 167 10.24 7.53 12.29
CA GLY A 167 9.77 8.16 11.05
C GLY A 167 8.99 9.45 11.30
N THR A 168 8.10 9.75 10.38
CA THR A 168 7.24 10.94 10.47
C THR A 168 5.83 10.62 10.05
N ILE A 169 4.87 11.38 10.58
CA ILE A 169 3.46 11.37 10.18
C ILE A 169 2.97 12.82 10.08
N SER A 170 1.98 13.08 9.23
CA SER A 170 1.34 14.40 9.20
C SER A 170 0.71 14.73 10.56
N SER A 171 0.93 15.94 11.03
CA SER A 171 0.40 16.42 12.31
C SER A 171 -1.11 16.18 12.40
N VAL A 172 -1.56 15.72 13.57
CA VAL A 172 -2.96 15.41 13.86
C VAL A 172 -3.84 16.63 13.58
N GLY A 173 -4.86 16.43 12.74
CA GLY A 173 -5.80 17.49 12.35
C GLY A 173 -5.28 18.50 11.32
N SER A 174 -4.04 18.40 10.87
CA SER A 174 -3.48 19.28 9.83
C SER A 174 -4.16 19.14 8.46
N ASN A 175 -4.80 18.01 8.21
CA ASN A 175 -5.51 17.70 6.97
C ASN A 175 -7.02 17.94 7.03
N LYS A 176 -7.55 18.49 8.14
CA LYS A 176 -8.96 18.91 8.19
C LYS A 176 -9.15 20.10 7.26
N LYS A 177 -9.84 19.86 6.15
CA LYS A 177 -10.31 20.91 5.24
C LYS A 177 -11.22 21.86 6.04
N PRO A 178 -11.06 23.19 5.93
CA PRO A 178 -11.95 24.15 6.59
C PRO A 178 -13.38 24.02 6.06
#